data_e1082c20ee88ddb0b93f1cda6cbac994
#
_entry.id   e1082c20ee88ddb0b93f1cda6cbac994
#
_cell.length_a   1.000
_cell.length_b   1.000
_cell.length_c   1.000
_cell.angle_alpha   90.00
_cell.angle_beta   90.00
_cell.angle_gamma   90.00
#
_symmetry.space_group_name_H-M   'P 1'
#
loop_
_entity.id
_entity.type
_entity.pdbx_description
1 polymer ?
#
loop_
_entity_poly.entity_id
_entity_poly.type
_entity_poly.pdbx_seq_one_letter_code
_entity_poly.pdbx_strand_id
1 'polypeptide(L)'
;MRRVLIVGAASAIAAATARIFAARGDALFLVGRKAEVLEAMAMDLKVRGAAQVGTEVLDANDFAGHEPMLDRAQALLGGLDTVLVAYGTLSDQKACEASADLTVRELTNNAVSVAALLTPLAARFEAQRKGAIAVISSVAGDRGRQSNYVYGSAKSLVSTFTSGMRQRLAKSGVAVITIKPGFVDTPMTAAFSKGALWAKPHQVGAGIVRAIDRSANVVYLPWFWGLIMLVIRWIPERVFVRLKL
;
A
#
# COMPACT_ATOMS: atom_id res chain seq x y z
N MET A 1 -4.78 -19.25 -11.32
CA MET A 1 -5.59 -18.60 -10.26
C MET A 1 -4.67 -18.25 -9.09
N ARG A 2 -4.56 -16.99 -8.74
CA ARG A 2 -3.85 -16.50 -7.55
C ARG A 2 -4.81 -16.28 -6.39
N ARG A 3 -4.30 -16.39 -5.17
CA ARG A 3 -5.01 -16.15 -3.92
C ARG A 3 -4.48 -14.84 -3.35
N VAL A 4 -5.31 -13.79 -3.42
CA VAL A 4 -4.90 -12.42 -3.19
C VAL A 4 -5.59 -11.83 -1.97
N LEU A 5 -4.83 -11.45 -0.95
CA LEU A 5 -5.30 -10.65 0.18
C LEU A 5 -5.06 -9.16 -0.11
N ILE A 6 -6.09 -8.34 0.06
CA ILE A 6 -5.99 -6.87 -0.10
C ILE A 6 -6.43 -6.22 1.22
N VAL A 7 -5.50 -5.62 1.94
CA VAL A 7 -5.77 -4.87 3.18
C VAL A 7 -5.83 -3.37 2.85
N GLY A 8 -6.97 -2.74 3.17
CA GLY A 8 -7.32 -1.40 2.71
C GLY A 8 -8.02 -1.42 1.35
N ALA A 9 -8.87 -2.42 1.12
CA ALA A 9 -9.52 -2.67 -0.17
C ALA A 9 -10.37 -1.49 -0.67
N ALA A 10 -10.93 -0.67 0.21
CA ALA A 10 -11.71 0.52 -0.14
C ALA A 10 -10.89 1.67 -0.76
N SER A 11 -9.55 1.57 -0.76
CA SER A 11 -8.69 2.52 -1.48
C SER A 11 -8.96 2.45 -2.99
N ALA A 12 -9.07 3.60 -3.66
CA ALA A 12 -9.30 3.65 -5.11
C ALA A 12 -8.21 2.90 -5.92
N ILE A 13 -6.96 2.95 -5.44
CA ILE A 13 -5.85 2.19 -6.05
C ILE A 13 -6.04 0.70 -5.83
N ALA A 14 -6.42 0.29 -4.60
CA ALA A 14 -6.68 -1.11 -4.27
C ALA A 14 -7.86 -1.67 -5.08
N ALA A 15 -8.97 -0.92 -5.17
CA ALA A 15 -10.13 -1.30 -5.97
C ALA A 15 -9.77 -1.49 -7.45
N ALA A 16 -8.98 -0.57 -8.02
CA ALA A 16 -8.52 -0.70 -9.39
C ALA A 16 -7.60 -1.93 -9.58
N THR A 17 -6.77 -2.24 -8.61
CA THR A 17 -5.91 -3.44 -8.62
C THR A 17 -6.73 -4.72 -8.49
N ALA A 18 -7.71 -4.75 -7.57
CA ALA A 18 -8.61 -5.88 -7.34
C ALA A 18 -9.39 -6.26 -8.61
N ARG A 19 -9.88 -5.26 -9.36
CA ARG A 19 -10.60 -5.49 -10.62
C ARG A 19 -9.75 -6.21 -11.67
N ILE A 20 -8.45 -5.96 -11.71
CA ILE A 20 -7.54 -6.64 -12.64
C ILE A 20 -7.35 -8.10 -12.23
N PHE A 21 -7.18 -8.38 -10.93
CA PHE A 21 -7.09 -9.74 -10.43
C PHE A 21 -8.40 -10.50 -10.65
N ALA A 22 -9.55 -9.87 -10.40
CA ALA A 22 -10.87 -10.47 -10.66
C ALA A 22 -11.04 -10.87 -12.13
N ALA A 23 -10.71 -9.96 -13.06
CA ALA A 23 -10.79 -10.24 -14.50
C ALA A 23 -9.85 -11.37 -14.98
N ARG A 24 -8.84 -11.74 -14.17
CA ARG A 24 -7.96 -12.90 -14.41
C ARG A 24 -8.49 -14.20 -13.82
N GLY A 25 -9.65 -14.18 -13.15
CA GLY A 25 -10.20 -15.34 -12.45
C GLY A 25 -9.46 -15.65 -11.12
N ASP A 26 -8.83 -14.66 -10.50
CA ASP A 26 -8.14 -14.84 -9.23
C ASP A 26 -9.14 -14.85 -8.06
N ALA A 27 -8.75 -15.48 -6.92
CA ALA A 27 -9.51 -15.47 -5.68
C ALA A 27 -9.03 -14.33 -4.79
N LEU A 28 -9.95 -13.58 -4.18
CA LEU A 28 -9.65 -12.36 -3.41
C LEU A 28 -10.21 -12.44 -1.99
N PHE A 29 -9.46 -11.88 -1.03
CA PHE A 29 -9.95 -11.58 0.31
C PHE A 29 -9.74 -10.09 0.58
N LEU A 30 -10.83 -9.39 0.87
CA LEU A 30 -10.85 -7.93 0.97
C LEU A 30 -11.01 -7.53 2.42
N VAL A 31 -10.09 -6.70 2.91
CA VAL A 31 -10.11 -6.20 4.30
C VAL A 31 -10.23 -4.67 4.30
N GLY A 32 -11.11 -4.15 5.14
CA GLY A 32 -11.32 -2.71 5.31
C GLY A 32 -12.26 -2.40 6.47
N ARG A 33 -12.59 -1.12 6.68
CA ARG A 33 -13.34 -0.68 7.87
C ARG A 33 -14.86 -0.61 7.69
N LYS A 34 -15.36 -0.68 6.46
CA LYS A 34 -16.78 -0.46 6.14
C LYS A 34 -17.35 -1.68 5.45
N ALA A 35 -18.24 -2.40 6.12
CA ALA A 35 -18.85 -3.63 5.62
C ALA A 35 -19.55 -3.41 4.28
N GLU A 36 -20.40 -2.38 4.19
CA GLU A 36 -21.20 -2.09 3.00
C GLU A 36 -20.35 -1.82 1.76
N VAL A 37 -19.16 -1.19 1.93
CA VAL A 37 -18.22 -0.94 0.85
C VAL A 37 -17.56 -2.23 0.38
N LEU A 38 -17.17 -3.09 1.34
CA LEU A 38 -16.54 -4.39 1.03
C LEU A 38 -17.52 -5.33 0.33
N GLU A 39 -18.78 -5.36 0.76
CA GLU A 39 -19.82 -6.18 0.15
C GLU A 39 -20.11 -5.73 -1.29
N ALA A 40 -20.29 -4.43 -1.51
CA ALA A 40 -20.47 -3.88 -2.84
C ALA A 40 -19.28 -4.19 -3.76
N MET A 41 -18.05 -4.08 -3.24
CA MET A 41 -16.84 -4.45 -3.98
C MET A 41 -16.83 -5.95 -4.29
N ALA A 42 -17.18 -6.81 -3.34
CA ALA A 42 -17.21 -8.25 -3.55
C ALA A 42 -18.18 -8.63 -4.66
N MET A 43 -19.36 -8.00 -4.71
CA MET A 43 -20.33 -8.20 -5.79
C MET A 43 -19.75 -7.76 -7.14
N ASP A 44 -19.16 -6.55 -7.25
CA ASP A 44 -18.52 -6.05 -8.48
C ASP A 44 -17.41 -7.00 -8.96
N LEU A 45 -16.57 -7.51 -8.05
CA LEU A 45 -15.47 -8.39 -8.41
C LEU A 45 -15.93 -9.79 -8.84
N LYS A 46 -17.00 -10.31 -8.25
CA LYS A 46 -17.61 -11.57 -8.71
C LYS A 46 -18.15 -11.45 -10.14
N VAL A 47 -18.86 -10.36 -10.44
CA VAL A 47 -19.37 -10.08 -11.80
C VAL A 47 -18.21 -9.94 -12.81
N ARG A 48 -17.04 -9.46 -12.36
CA ARG A 48 -15.85 -9.33 -13.21
C ARG A 48 -15.07 -10.62 -13.41
N GLY A 49 -15.50 -11.72 -12.81
CA GLY A 49 -14.90 -13.04 -13.02
C GLY A 49 -13.98 -13.53 -11.89
N ALA A 50 -13.98 -12.90 -10.72
CA ALA A 50 -13.26 -13.44 -9.57
C ALA A 50 -13.75 -14.84 -9.22
N ALA A 51 -12.84 -15.80 -9.07
CA ALA A 51 -13.20 -17.19 -8.75
C ALA A 51 -13.85 -17.30 -7.35
N GLN A 52 -13.39 -16.50 -6.41
CA GLN A 52 -13.93 -16.39 -5.07
C GLN A 52 -13.65 -15.02 -4.50
N VAL A 53 -14.57 -14.47 -3.70
CA VAL A 53 -14.35 -13.21 -2.96
C VAL A 53 -14.87 -13.36 -1.54
N GLY A 54 -13.97 -13.19 -0.56
CA GLY A 54 -14.29 -13.02 0.85
C GLY A 54 -14.07 -11.59 1.31
N THR A 55 -14.72 -11.20 2.40
CA THR A 55 -14.60 -9.88 3.00
C THR A 55 -14.43 -9.98 4.50
N GLU A 56 -13.70 -9.02 5.09
CA GLU A 56 -13.60 -8.89 6.55
C GLU A 56 -13.50 -7.43 6.96
N VAL A 57 -14.24 -7.07 8.00
CA VAL A 57 -14.15 -5.75 8.62
C VAL A 57 -13.07 -5.76 9.68
N LEU A 58 -12.03 -4.95 9.47
CA LEU A 58 -10.94 -4.78 10.43
C LEU A 58 -10.38 -3.35 10.34
N ASP A 59 -10.17 -2.73 11.49
CA ASP A 59 -9.31 -1.56 11.58
C ASP A 59 -7.84 -2.01 11.65
N ALA A 60 -7.00 -1.47 10.77
CA ALA A 60 -5.58 -1.81 10.75
C ALA A 60 -4.82 -1.45 12.04
N ASN A 61 -5.40 -0.62 12.91
CA ASN A 61 -4.87 -0.30 14.24
C ASN A 61 -5.29 -1.33 15.31
N ASP A 62 -6.19 -2.24 14.99
CA ASP A 62 -6.44 -3.43 15.82
C ASP A 62 -5.35 -4.49 15.54
N PHE A 63 -4.22 -4.34 16.21
CA PHE A 63 -3.05 -5.21 16.01
C PHE A 63 -3.32 -6.66 16.41
N ALA A 64 -4.19 -6.88 17.41
CA ALA A 64 -4.57 -8.21 17.85
C ALA A 64 -5.42 -8.94 16.78
N GLY A 65 -6.14 -8.19 15.97
CA GLY A 65 -6.95 -8.72 14.86
C GLY A 65 -6.16 -9.17 13.63
N HIS A 66 -4.86 -8.78 13.52
CA HIS A 66 -4.08 -9.09 12.31
C HIS A 66 -3.90 -10.59 12.06
N GLU A 67 -3.40 -11.33 13.04
CA GLU A 67 -3.17 -12.78 12.86
C GLU A 67 -4.47 -13.57 12.63
N PRO A 68 -5.55 -13.36 13.43
CA PRO A 68 -6.84 -14.02 13.16
C PRO A 68 -7.40 -13.70 11.76
N MET A 69 -7.23 -12.47 11.25
CA MET A 69 -7.64 -12.09 9.91
C MET A 69 -6.83 -12.85 8.85
N LEU A 70 -5.50 -12.99 9.04
CA LEU A 70 -4.65 -13.75 8.14
C LEU A 70 -5.04 -15.24 8.11
N ASP A 71 -5.39 -15.82 9.26
CA ASP A 71 -5.86 -17.20 9.35
C ASP A 71 -7.17 -17.40 8.58
N ARG A 72 -8.14 -16.50 8.75
CA ARG A 72 -9.42 -16.55 8.00
C ARG A 72 -9.22 -16.38 6.51
N ALA A 73 -8.38 -15.42 6.08
CA ALA A 73 -8.05 -15.25 4.68
C ALA A 73 -7.39 -16.48 4.07
N GLN A 74 -6.44 -17.09 4.79
CA GLN A 74 -5.75 -18.30 4.36
C GLN A 74 -6.69 -19.51 4.31
N ALA A 75 -7.57 -19.65 5.29
CA ALA A 75 -8.54 -20.76 5.33
C ALA A 75 -9.55 -20.64 4.18
N LEU A 76 -10.11 -19.44 3.94
CA LEU A 76 -11.08 -19.21 2.87
C LEU A 76 -10.48 -19.45 1.48
N LEU A 77 -9.27 -18.92 1.23
CA LEU A 77 -8.64 -18.99 -0.09
C LEU A 77 -7.83 -20.29 -0.33
N GLY A 78 -7.63 -21.12 0.70
CA GLY A 78 -6.76 -22.29 0.64
C GLY A 78 -5.27 -21.93 0.58
N GLY A 79 -4.88 -20.75 1.09
CA GLY A 79 -3.53 -20.23 1.13
C GLY A 79 -3.45 -18.77 0.63
N LEU A 80 -2.24 -18.17 0.65
CA LEU A 80 -2.00 -16.82 0.17
C LEU A 80 -0.80 -16.80 -0.80
N ASP A 81 -1.00 -16.29 -2.02
CA ASP A 81 0.07 -16.13 -3.01
C ASP A 81 0.53 -14.69 -3.12
N THR A 82 -0.38 -13.73 -2.86
CA THR A 82 -0.09 -12.29 -2.96
C THR A 82 -0.83 -11.54 -1.85
N VAL A 83 -0.14 -10.60 -1.24
CA VAL A 83 -0.74 -9.63 -0.32
C VAL A 83 -0.48 -8.22 -0.84
N LEU A 84 -1.52 -7.38 -0.89
CA LEU A 84 -1.43 -5.96 -1.15
C LEU A 84 -1.85 -5.18 0.11
N VAL A 85 -0.94 -4.41 0.68
CA VAL A 85 -1.22 -3.46 1.77
C VAL A 85 -1.40 -2.07 1.14
N ALA A 86 -2.65 -1.55 1.19
CA ALA A 86 -3.06 -0.38 0.42
C ALA A 86 -3.81 0.68 1.23
N TYR A 87 -3.78 0.59 2.55
CA TYR A 87 -4.41 1.58 3.43
C TYR A 87 -3.46 2.71 3.84
N GLY A 88 -4.07 3.76 4.35
CA GLY A 88 -3.41 4.94 4.90
C GLY A 88 -4.31 6.15 4.80
N THR A 89 -3.90 7.21 5.48
CA THR A 89 -4.54 8.53 5.47
C THR A 89 -3.56 9.57 4.95
N LEU A 90 -4.06 10.66 4.39
CA LEU A 90 -3.22 11.82 4.12
C LEU A 90 -3.33 12.75 5.31
N SER A 91 -2.22 12.91 6.04
CA SER A 91 -2.18 13.74 7.25
C SER A 91 -2.39 15.21 6.92
N ASP A 92 -3.24 15.87 7.69
CA ASP A 92 -3.27 17.34 7.71
C ASP A 92 -2.01 17.83 8.42
N GLN A 93 -1.04 18.31 7.65
CA GLN A 93 0.25 18.73 8.17
C GLN A 93 0.13 19.84 9.20
N LYS A 94 -0.74 20.84 8.96
CA LYS A 94 -0.93 21.98 9.86
C LYS A 94 -1.56 21.58 11.19
N ALA A 95 -2.55 20.71 11.14
CA ALA A 95 -3.15 20.14 12.35
C ALA A 95 -2.13 19.30 13.14
N CYS A 96 -1.29 18.52 12.46
CA CYS A 96 -0.24 17.74 13.10
C CYS A 96 0.83 18.62 13.75
N GLU A 97 1.20 19.74 13.17
CA GLU A 97 2.13 20.72 13.76
C GLU A 97 1.63 21.27 15.11
N ALA A 98 0.32 21.33 15.28
CA ALA A 98 -0.32 21.85 16.50
C ALA A 98 -0.64 20.75 17.54
N SER A 99 -0.50 19.46 17.21
CA SER A 99 -0.91 18.36 18.08
C SER A 99 0.02 17.15 17.98
N ALA A 100 0.75 16.89 19.07
CA ALA A 100 1.59 15.70 19.20
C ALA A 100 0.74 14.41 19.10
N ASP A 101 -0.44 14.38 19.73
CA ASP A 101 -1.34 13.22 19.71
C ASP A 101 -1.82 12.91 18.28
N LEU A 102 -2.18 13.95 17.51
CA LEU A 102 -2.55 13.77 16.11
C LEU A 102 -1.37 13.25 15.29
N THR A 103 -0.19 13.80 15.50
CA THR A 103 1.03 13.34 14.83
C THR A 103 1.32 11.87 15.13
N VAL A 104 1.26 11.44 16.40
CA VAL A 104 1.45 10.04 16.79
C VAL A 104 0.39 9.15 16.15
N ARG A 105 -0.88 9.57 16.18
CA ARG A 105 -1.99 8.84 15.54
C ARG A 105 -1.77 8.64 14.04
N GLU A 106 -1.35 9.69 13.32
CA GLU A 106 -1.07 9.61 11.89
C GLU A 106 0.13 8.71 11.55
N LEU A 107 1.18 8.75 12.38
CA LEU A 107 2.31 7.83 12.26
C LEU A 107 1.88 6.39 12.53
N THR A 108 1.02 6.17 13.53
CA THR A 108 0.47 4.85 13.84
C THR A 108 -0.35 4.33 12.66
N ASN A 109 -1.29 5.12 12.14
CA ASN A 109 -2.14 4.74 11.02
C ASN A 109 -1.35 4.41 9.74
N ASN A 110 -0.33 5.18 9.42
CA ASN A 110 0.35 5.12 8.13
C ASN A 110 1.65 4.29 8.14
N ALA A 111 2.17 3.94 9.32
CA ALA A 111 3.46 3.28 9.44
C ALA A 111 3.48 2.15 10.48
N VAL A 112 3.15 2.43 11.75
CA VAL A 112 3.26 1.42 12.82
C VAL A 112 2.31 0.25 12.56
N SER A 113 1.06 0.52 12.19
CA SER A 113 0.08 -0.52 11.85
C SER A 113 0.53 -1.36 10.65
N VAL A 114 1.16 -0.73 9.65
CA VAL A 114 1.73 -1.44 8.49
C VAL A 114 2.86 -2.38 8.92
N ALA A 115 3.80 -1.91 9.76
CA ALA A 115 4.88 -2.74 10.28
C ALA A 115 4.36 -3.89 11.12
N ALA A 116 3.34 -3.64 11.98
CA ALA A 116 2.69 -4.66 12.79
C ALA A 116 2.06 -5.78 11.93
N LEU A 117 1.35 -5.41 10.85
CA LEU A 117 0.77 -6.38 9.91
C LEU A 117 1.84 -7.14 9.12
N LEU A 118 2.90 -6.45 8.67
CA LEU A 118 3.94 -7.05 7.85
C LEU A 118 4.80 -8.07 8.64
N THR A 119 4.86 -7.95 9.95
CA THR A 119 5.67 -8.85 10.80
C THR A 119 5.19 -10.30 10.73
N PRO A 120 3.94 -10.64 11.06
CA PRO A 120 3.42 -12.00 10.91
C PRO A 120 3.34 -12.44 9.44
N LEU A 121 3.03 -11.55 8.51
CA LEU A 121 3.07 -11.85 7.08
C LEU A 121 4.44 -12.32 6.61
N ALA A 122 5.51 -11.63 7.04
CA ALA A 122 6.87 -12.01 6.68
C ALA A 122 7.20 -13.44 7.15
N ALA A 123 6.86 -13.79 8.39
CA ALA A 123 7.09 -15.13 8.93
C ALA A 123 6.31 -16.21 8.14
N ARG A 124 5.03 -15.96 7.83
CA ARG A 124 4.18 -16.89 7.06
C ARG A 124 4.72 -17.14 5.64
N PHE A 125 5.08 -16.06 4.93
CA PHE A 125 5.63 -16.17 3.58
C PHE A 125 7.04 -16.77 3.56
N GLU A 126 7.86 -16.50 4.57
CA GLU A 126 9.17 -17.10 4.73
C GLU A 126 9.07 -18.63 4.90
N ALA A 127 8.15 -19.09 5.76
CA ALA A 127 7.87 -20.53 5.95
C ALA A 127 7.30 -21.17 4.67
N GLN A 128 6.43 -20.45 3.95
CA GLN A 128 5.85 -20.90 2.68
C GLN A 128 6.86 -20.95 1.53
N ARG A 129 7.97 -20.19 1.60
CA ARG A 129 9.05 -20.08 0.61
C ARG A 129 8.60 -19.67 -0.80
N LYS A 130 7.53 -18.93 -0.92
CA LYS A 130 7.00 -18.39 -2.19
C LYS A 130 5.99 -17.29 -1.95
N GLY A 131 5.74 -16.45 -2.97
CA GLY A 131 4.69 -15.44 -3.00
C GLY A 131 5.21 -14.01 -3.05
N ALA A 132 4.29 -13.06 -2.97
CA ALA A 132 4.59 -11.64 -3.11
C ALA A 132 3.86 -10.80 -2.05
N ILE A 133 4.58 -9.88 -1.42
CA ILE A 133 4.05 -8.87 -0.49
C ILE A 133 4.28 -7.50 -1.12
N ALA A 134 3.21 -6.86 -1.60
CA ALA A 134 3.25 -5.52 -2.18
C ALA A 134 2.70 -4.50 -1.17
N VAL A 135 3.43 -3.40 -0.96
CA VAL A 135 3.07 -2.39 0.04
C VAL A 135 3.08 -1.01 -0.60
N ILE A 136 1.97 -0.29 -0.48
CA ILE A 136 1.86 1.09 -0.97
C ILE A 136 2.51 2.04 0.03
N SER A 137 3.68 2.54 -0.34
CA SER A 137 4.35 3.68 0.26
C SER A 137 3.99 4.97 -0.49
N SER A 138 4.93 5.85 -0.75
CA SER A 138 4.77 7.09 -1.54
C SER A 138 6.13 7.67 -1.92
N VAL A 139 6.16 8.49 -2.97
CA VAL A 139 7.30 9.38 -3.25
C VAL A 139 7.57 10.37 -2.11
N ALA A 140 6.55 10.67 -1.28
CA ALA A 140 6.70 11.52 -0.10
C ALA A 140 7.66 10.92 0.95
N GLY A 141 7.83 9.60 0.96
CA GLY A 141 8.77 8.92 1.86
C GLY A 141 10.23 8.97 1.43
N ASP A 142 10.57 9.57 0.29
CA ASP A 142 11.94 9.61 -0.21
C ASP A 142 12.75 10.80 0.33
N ARG A 143 12.07 11.89 0.66
CA ARG A 143 12.66 13.07 1.31
C ARG A 143 11.59 13.87 2.06
N GLY A 144 11.87 14.27 3.29
CA GLY A 144 10.98 15.12 4.09
C GLY A 144 10.77 16.50 3.46
N ARG A 145 9.53 16.99 3.47
CA ARG A 145 9.14 18.31 2.95
C ARG A 145 8.28 19.02 3.97
N GLN A 146 8.45 20.34 4.08
CA GLN A 146 7.68 21.16 5.03
C GLN A 146 6.16 20.98 4.89
N SER A 147 5.69 20.72 3.67
CA SER A 147 4.26 20.58 3.37
C SER A 147 3.63 19.27 3.86
N ASN A 148 4.42 18.23 4.18
CA ASN A 148 3.89 16.90 4.52
C ASN A 148 4.87 15.99 5.25
N TYR A 149 5.72 16.51 6.14
CA TYR A 149 6.77 15.70 6.76
C TYR A 149 6.22 14.60 7.70
N VAL A 150 5.05 14.75 8.30
CA VAL A 150 4.44 13.69 9.12
C VAL A 150 4.09 12.49 8.24
N TYR A 151 3.35 12.73 7.15
CA TYR A 151 3.04 11.68 6.17
C TYR A 151 4.30 11.12 5.50
N GLY A 152 5.23 12.00 5.14
CA GLY A 152 6.52 11.62 4.54
C GLY A 152 7.33 10.70 5.44
N SER A 153 7.42 11.01 6.74
CA SER A 153 8.11 10.18 7.75
C SER A 153 7.46 8.81 7.87
N ALA A 154 6.13 8.72 7.93
CA ALA A 154 5.41 7.45 7.94
C ALA A 154 5.74 6.61 6.69
N LYS A 155 5.71 7.19 5.50
CA LYS A 155 6.00 6.48 4.25
C LYS A 155 7.49 6.15 4.08
N SER A 156 8.38 6.93 4.70
CA SER A 156 9.81 6.59 4.81
C SER A 156 10.02 5.36 5.69
N LEU A 157 9.36 5.29 6.85
CA LEU A 157 9.38 4.11 7.72
C LEU A 157 8.94 2.86 6.94
N VAL A 158 7.80 2.91 6.25
CA VAL A 158 7.30 1.79 5.43
C VAL A 158 8.32 1.40 4.36
N SER A 159 8.93 2.36 3.68
CA SER A 159 9.93 2.10 2.64
C SER A 159 11.19 1.42 3.19
N THR A 160 11.68 1.87 4.35
CA THR A 160 12.85 1.29 5.01
C THR A 160 12.53 -0.10 5.56
N PHE A 161 11.37 -0.27 6.21
CA PHE A 161 10.92 -1.55 6.74
C PHE A 161 10.81 -2.61 5.63
N THR A 162 10.14 -2.27 4.53
CA THR A 162 10.01 -3.17 3.37
C THR A 162 11.35 -3.46 2.69
N SER A 163 12.30 -2.54 2.73
CA SER A 163 13.67 -2.76 2.21
C SER A 163 14.41 -3.83 3.04
N GLY A 164 14.40 -3.72 4.37
CA GLY A 164 14.99 -4.74 5.25
C GLY A 164 14.29 -6.10 5.12
N MET A 165 12.95 -6.08 5.10
CA MET A 165 12.15 -7.29 4.93
C MET A 165 12.43 -7.99 3.58
N ARG A 166 12.65 -7.24 2.50
CA ARG A 166 13.05 -7.77 1.19
C ARG A 166 14.38 -8.50 1.25
N GLN A 167 15.37 -7.92 1.93
CA GLN A 167 16.68 -8.54 2.11
C GLN A 167 16.56 -9.86 2.90
N ARG A 168 15.79 -9.87 3.99
CA ARG A 168 15.52 -11.07 4.79
C ARG A 168 14.87 -12.17 3.95
N LEU A 169 13.80 -11.85 3.21
CA LEU A 169 12.95 -12.82 2.52
C LEU A 169 13.49 -13.26 1.15
N ALA A 170 14.51 -12.60 0.61
CA ALA A 170 15.08 -12.93 -0.69
C ALA A 170 15.55 -14.38 -0.78
N LYS A 171 16.21 -14.90 0.28
CA LYS A 171 16.68 -16.28 0.36
C LYS A 171 15.55 -17.32 0.40
N SER A 172 14.35 -16.88 0.76
CA SER A 172 13.15 -17.73 0.80
C SER A 172 12.31 -17.67 -0.48
N GLY A 173 12.77 -16.94 -1.52
CA GLY A 173 12.05 -16.83 -2.79
C GLY A 173 10.78 -15.99 -2.71
N VAL A 174 10.63 -15.13 -1.68
CA VAL A 174 9.48 -14.24 -1.48
C VAL A 174 9.79 -12.86 -2.01
N ALA A 175 8.93 -12.36 -2.89
CA ALA A 175 9.04 -11.00 -3.41
C ALA A 175 8.43 -9.98 -2.44
N VAL A 176 9.18 -8.94 -2.08
CA VAL A 176 8.69 -7.80 -1.30
C VAL A 176 8.78 -6.55 -2.16
N ILE A 177 7.63 -5.98 -2.49
CA ILE A 177 7.51 -4.91 -3.47
C ILE A 177 7.08 -3.61 -2.78
N THR A 178 7.95 -2.60 -2.82
CA THR A 178 7.60 -1.25 -2.34
C THR A 178 7.06 -0.44 -3.50
N ILE A 179 5.77 -0.09 -3.44
CA ILE A 179 5.10 0.74 -4.44
C ILE A 179 5.20 2.20 -3.98
N LYS A 180 5.72 3.06 -4.81
CA LYS A 180 5.86 4.51 -4.55
C LYS A 180 5.04 5.32 -5.57
N PRO A 181 3.74 5.51 -5.34
CA PRO A 181 2.94 6.41 -6.17
C PRO A 181 3.38 7.87 -5.98
N GLY A 182 3.29 8.64 -7.07
CA GLY A 182 3.25 10.09 -7.01
C GLY A 182 1.83 10.61 -6.76
N PHE A 183 1.44 11.69 -7.45
CA PHE A 183 0.07 12.19 -7.36
C PHE A 183 -0.90 11.27 -8.09
N VAL A 184 -1.94 10.84 -7.38
CA VAL A 184 -2.99 9.96 -7.93
C VAL A 184 -4.34 10.59 -7.66
N ASP A 185 -5.18 10.66 -8.67
CA ASP A 185 -6.54 11.20 -8.59
C ASP A 185 -7.47 10.25 -7.85
N THR A 186 -7.59 10.46 -6.54
CA THR A 186 -8.38 9.65 -5.63
C THR A 186 -9.22 10.54 -4.71
N PRO A 187 -10.21 10.01 -3.99
CA PRO A 187 -10.93 10.77 -2.96
C PRO A 187 -10.00 11.40 -1.91
N MET A 188 -8.89 10.76 -1.57
CA MET A 188 -7.88 11.26 -0.62
C MET A 188 -7.23 12.59 -1.08
N THR A 189 -7.17 12.81 -2.39
CA THR A 189 -6.51 13.96 -3.01
C THR A 189 -7.50 14.89 -3.71
N ALA A 190 -8.80 14.78 -3.42
CA ALA A 190 -9.85 15.54 -4.09
C ALA A 190 -9.71 17.06 -3.94
N ALA A 191 -9.16 17.51 -2.80
CA ALA A 191 -8.96 18.94 -2.50
C ALA A 191 -7.76 19.57 -3.25
N PHE A 192 -6.93 18.79 -3.93
CA PHE A 192 -5.75 19.32 -4.63
C PHE A 192 -6.05 19.64 -6.09
N SER A 193 -5.48 20.75 -6.59
CA SER A 193 -5.51 21.06 -8.01
C SER A 193 -4.75 20.02 -8.80
N LYS A 194 -5.39 19.48 -9.83
CA LYS A 194 -4.82 18.39 -10.65
C LYS A 194 -4.04 18.97 -11.82
N GLY A 195 -2.93 18.34 -12.17
CA GLY A 195 -2.05 18.76 -13.26
C GLY A 195 -1.45 17.57 -14.02
N ALA A 196 -0.49 17.84 -14.89
CA ALA A 196 0.10 16.86 -15.81
C ALA A 196 0.82 15.68 -15.11
N LEU A 197 1.23 15.83 -13.86
CA LEU A 197 1.92 14.77 -13.09
C LEU A 197 0.96 13.80 -12.39
N TRP A 198 -0.36 13.98 -12.57
CA TRP A 198 -1.38 13.17 -11.93
C TRP A 198 -1.67 11.90 -12.74
N ALA A 199 -1.77 10.79 -12.02
CA ALA A 199 -2.18 9.50 -12.59
C ALA A 199 -3.61 9.16 -12.17
N LYS A 200 -4.29 8.35 -12.98
CA LYS A 200 -5.58 7.77 -12.58
C LYS A 200 -5.37 6.47 -11.80
N PRO A 201 -6.27 6.09 -10.86
CA PRO A 201 -6.15 4.87 -10.07
C PRO A 201 -5.92 3.60 -10.90
N HIS A 202 -6.58 3.47 -12.06
CA HIS A 202 -6.43 2.28 -12.91
C HIS A 202 -5.04 2.15 -13.53
N GLN A 203 -4.35 3.26 -13.84
CA GLN A 203 -2.96 3.25 -14.32
C GLN A 203 -2.00 2.75 -13.24
N VAL A 204 -2.20 3.22 -12.00
CA VAL A 204 -1.41 2.78 -10.84
C VAL A 204 -1.71 1.32 -10.52
N GLY A 205 -2.98 0.91 -10.51
CA GLY A 205 -3.39 -0.48 -10.29
C GLY A 205 -2.76 -1.45 -11.31
N ALA A 206 -2.78 -1.09 -12.60
CA ALA A 206 -2.10 -1.87 -13.64
C ALA A 206 -0.58 -1.93 -13.43
N GLY A 207 0.03 -0.84 -12.94
CA GLY A 207 1.44 -0.81 -12.57
C GLY A 207 1.76 -1.73 -11.41
N ILE A 208 0.90 -1.77 -10.37
CA ILE A 208 1.04 -2.66 -9.21
C ILE A 208 0.99 -4.12 -9.65
N VAL A 209 -0.02 -4.49 -10.44
CA VAL A 209 -0.15 -5.89 -10.92
C VAL A 209 1.08 -6.29 -11.73
N ARG A 210 1.56 -5.45 -12.65
CA ARG A 210 2.80 -5.73 -13.40
C ARG A 210 4.03 -5.86 -12.48
N ALA A 211 4.12 -5.05 -11.43
CA ALA A 211 5.21 -5.13 -10.46
C ALA A 211 5.18 -6.46 -9.69
N ILE A 212 3.99 -6.92 -9.29
CA ILE A 212 3.78 -8.22 -8.65
C ILE A 212 4.15 -9.36 -9.60
N ASP A 213 3.66 -9.31 -10.84
CA ASP A 213 3.94 -10.35 -11.86
C ASP A 213 5.43 -10.52 -12.17
N ARG A 214 6.20 -9.41 -12.05
CA ARG A 214 7.65 -9.39 -12.31
C ARG A 214 8.50 -9.54 -11.05
N SER A 215 7.88 -9.71 -9.88
CA SER A 215 8.59 -9.72 -8.59
C SER A 215 9.54 -8.53 -8.42
N ALA A 216 9.07 -7.34 -8.81
CA ALA A 216 9.88 -6.13 -8.75
C ALA A 216 10.21 -5.75 -7.29
N ASN A 217 11.31 -5.00 -7.08
CA ASN A 217 11.71 -4.59 -5.74
C ASN A 217 11.07 -3.26 -5.30
N VAL A 218 11.31 -2.20 -6.07
CA VAL A 218 10.77 -0.86 -5.84
C VAL A 218 10.26 -0.32 -7.16
N VAL A 219 9.04 0.19 -7.16
CA VAL A 219 8.45 0.79 -8.36
C VAL A 219 7.85 2.15 -8.06
N TYR A 220 8.17 3.11 -8.90
CA TYR A 220 7.52 4.42 -8.94
C TYR A 220 6.37 4.38 -9.94
N LEU A 221 5.22 4.91 -9.55
CA LEU A 221 4.03 4.87 -10.40
C LEU A 221 3.35 6.25 -10.45
N PRO A 222 3.30 6.87 -11.64
CA PRO A 222 4.00 6.49 -12.88
C PRO A 222 5.53 6.52 -12.77
N TRP A 223 6.20 5.84 -13.69
CA TRP A 223 7.65 5.60 -13.66
C TRP A 223 8.52 6.87 -13.58
N PHE A 224 8.07 7.96 -14.20
CA PHE A 224 8.83 9.23 -14.24
C PHE A 224 9.04 9.84 -12.85
N TRP A 225 8.22 9.48 -11.85
CA TRP A 225 8.46 9.90 -10.48
C TRP A 225 9.79 9.39 -9.92
N GLY A 226 10.29 8.28 -10.44
CA GLY A 226 11.62 7.80 -10.09
C GLY A 226 12.73 8.80 -10.46
N LEU A 227 12.62 9.41 -11.65
CA LEU A 227 13.56 10.43 -12.11
C LEU A 227 13.41 11.73 -11.32
N ILE A 228 12.17 12.17 -11.09
CA ILE A 228 11.88 13.37 -10.28
C ILE A 228 12.47 13.19 -8.88
N MET A 229 12.23 12.06 -8.24
CA MET A 229 12.73 11.81 -6.88
C MET A 229 14.24 11.61 -6.84
N LEU A 230 14.85 11.08 -7.89
CA LEU A 230 16.31 11.04 -8.02
C LEU A 230 16.89 12.47 -7.91
N VAL A 231 16.37 13.39 -8.70
CA VAL A 231 16.80 14.80 -8.65
C VAL A 231 16.55 15.41 -7.27
N ILE A 232 15.32 15.27 -6.73
CA ILE A 232 14.95 15.84 -5.42
C ILE A 232 15.87 15.33 -4.30
N ARG A 233 16.22 14.06 -4.29
CA ARG A 233 17.09 13.45 -3.27
C ARG A 233 18.52 13.99 -3.32
N TRP A 234 19.01 14.37 -4.50
CA TRP A 234 20.37 14.87 -4.69
C TRP A 234 20.52 16.38 -4.47
N ILE A 235 19.42 17.13 -4.30
CA ILE A 235 19.51 18.56 -3.97
C ILE A 235 20.24 18.73 -2.63
N PRO A 236 21.35 19.49 -2.56
CA PRO A 236 22.05 19.74 -1.31
C PRO A 236 21.13 20.39 -0.26
N GLU A 237 21.27 20.01 1.01
CA GLU A 237 20.39 20.47 2.08
C GLU A 237 20.31 21.99 2.18
N ARG A 238 21.46 22.69 2.01
CA ARG A 238 21.52 24.16 2.01
C ARG A 238 20.61 24.83 0.96
N VAL A 239 20.35 24.14 -0.15
CA VAL A 239 19.44 24.59 -1.21
C VAL A 239 18.02 24.14 -0.88
N PHE A 240 17.85 22.88 -0.50
CA PHE A 240 16.55 22.25 -0.28
C PHE A 240 15.71 22.99 0.78
N VAL A 241 16.32 23.42 1.89
CA VAL A 241 15.62 24.17 2.97
C VAL A 241 15.01 25.48 2.52
N ARG A 242 15.44 26.02 1.38
CA ARG A 242 14.92 27.27 0.80
C ARG A 242 13.80 27.04 -0.22
N LEU A 243 13.58 25.80 -0.63
CA LEU A 243 12.56 25.45 -1.60
C LEU A 243 11.19 25.29 -0.92
N LYS A 244 10.16 25.81 -1.55
CA LYS A 244 8.76 25.59 -1.13
C LYS A 244 8.18 24.38 -1.89
N LEU A 245 8.51 23.16 -1.40
CA LEU A 245 8.07 21.92 -1.98
C LEU A 245 7.01 21.22 -1.11
#